data_41b72a95bca8467c5dbdfeecd3183fea
#
_entry.id   41b72a95bca8467c5dbdfeecd3183fea
#
_cell.length_a   1.000
_cell.length_b   1.000
_cell.length_c   1.000
_cell.angle_alpha   90.00
_cell.angle_beta   90.00
_cell.angle_gamma   90.00
#
_symmetry.space_group_name_H-M   'P 1'
#
loop_
_entity.id
_entity.type
_entity.pdbx_description
1 polymer ?
#
loop_
_entity_poly.entity_id
_entity_poly.type
_entity_poly.pdbx_seq_one_letter_code
_entity_poly.pdbx_strand_id
1 'polypeptide(L)'
;MNLWKEYKNVLHDTIDLHNGVDSVWANWKSKETYLTAKTYTNPYIIKSREVEIWNEKTCIYNNIIYPKTGSNLPCFGLDLMGFNENRVIIVFDYQHPVENHLLSFDDLPKAEKDYRFFEMGNHFSENIFVRYCKMDEVDKHLDMFKTYLTKYKDMLEYEKPTGNDTGVYKDFDAYMTRLDPVSGYLKGKFGKEKAESLVNDFLFCYD
;
A
#
# COMPACT_ATOMS: atom_id res chain seq x y z
N MET A 1 15.54 -8.96 -12.03
CA MET A 1 14.28 -9.74 -11.98
C MET A 1 13.25 -8.87 -11.27
N ASN A 2 12.13 -8.56 -11.88
CA ASN A 2 11.09 -7.76 -11.21
C ASN A 2 10.21 -8.72 -10.41
N LEU A 3 10.56 -8.95 -9.16
CA LEU A 3 9.87 -9.90 -8.26
C LEU A 3 8.36 -9.64 -8.16
N TRP A 4 7.95 -8.37 -8.24
CA TRP A 4 6.57 -7.94 -8.01
C TRP A 4 5.75 -7.70 -9.28
N LYS A 5 6.29 -8.10 -10.44
CA LYS A 5 5.67 -7.81 -11.75
C LYS A 5 4.23 -8.32 -11.82
N GLU A 6 3.96 -9.55 -11.41
CA GLU A 6 2.62 -10.14 -11.50
C GLU A 6 1.64 -9.50 -10.51
N TYR A 7 2.09 -9.17 -9.29
CA TYR A 7 1.28 -8.41 -8.33
C TYR A 7 0.90 -7.01 -8.87
N LYS A 8 1.87 -6.32 -9.46
CA LYS A 8 1.66 -5.03 -10.08
C LYS A 8 0.67 -5.12 -11.25
N ASN A 9 0.82 -6.09 -12.13
CA ASN A 9 -0.11 -6.33 -13.24
C ASN A 9 -1.53 -6.58 -12.71
N VAL A 10 -1.69 -7.47 -11.75
CA VAL A 10 -2.99 -7.79 -11.14
C VAL A 10 -3.61 -6.55 -10.50
N LEU A 11 -2.83 -5.75 -9.77
CA LEU A 11 -3.29 -4.48 -9.19
C LEU A 11 -3.80 -3.52 -10.27
N HIS A 12 -2.98 -3.27 -11.28
CA HIS A 12 -3.27 -2.30 -12.32
C HIS A 12 -4.48 -2.73 -13.16
N ASP A 13 -4.56 -4.00 -13.54
CA ASP A 13 -5.68 -4.53 -14.35
C ASP A 13 -6.99 -4.56 -13.56
N THR A 14 -6.94 -4.94 -12.27
CA THR A 14 -8.14 -5.07 -11.46
C THR A 14 -8.75 -3.71 -11.10
N ILE A 15 -7.90 -2.75 -10.73
CA ILE A 15 -8.34 -1.40 -10.27
C ILE A 15 -8.39 -0.40 -11.43
N ASP A 16 -8.02 -0.79 -12.65
CA ASP A 16 -7.96 0.10 -13.82
C ASP A 16 -6.99 1.28 -13.62
N LEU A 17 -5.76 0.97 -13.23
CA LEU A 17 -4.70 1.96 -12.98
C LEU A 17 -3.86 2.19 -14.25
N HIS A 18 -4.40 2.93 -15.18
CA HIS A 18 -3.70 3.30 -16.41
C HIS A 18 -3.22 4.76 -16.35
N ASN A 19 -2.23 5.10 -17.18
CA ASN A 19 -1.72 6.47 -17.32
C ASN A 19 -1.18 7.08 -16.03
N GLY A 20 -0.33 6.33 -15.33
CA GLY A 20 0.35 6.82 -14.12
C GLY A 20 1.20 8.07 -14.41
N VAL A 21 1.13 9.04 -13.51
CA VAL A 21 1.91 10.27 -13.55
C VAL A 21 3.13 10.12 -12.65
N ASP A 22 4.31 10.40 -13.19
CA ASP A 22 5.54 10.42 -12.42
C ASP A 22 5.50 11.54 -11.37
N SER A 23 5.84 11.21 -10.14
CA SER A 23 6.01 12.20 -9.08
C SER A 23 7.37 12.87 -9.16
N VAL A 24 7.57 13.93 -8.38
CA VAL A 24 8.88 14.60 -8.26
C VAL A 24 9.95 13.66 -7.64
N TRP A 25 9.55 12.57 -7.03
CA TRP A 25 10.44 11.53 -6.51
C TRP A 25 10.67 10.38 -7.49
N ALA A 26 10.12 10.44 -8.70
CA ALA A 26 10.40 9.46 -9.73
C ALA A 26 11.89 9.50 -10.12
N ASN A 27 12.45 8.32 -10.38
CA ASN A 27 13.83 8.16 -10.85
C ASN A 27 14.93 8.65 -9.89
N TRP A 28 14.71 8.54 -8.59
CA TRP A 28 15.78 8.80 -7.63
C TRP A 28 16.79 7.66 -7.61
N LYS A 29 18.06 8.05 -7.43
CA LYS A 29 19.17 7.14 -7.23
C LYS A 29 20.05 7.62 -6.09
N SER A 30 20.39 6.73 -5.17
CA SER A 30 21.40 6.95 -4.15
C SER A 30 22.33 5.74 -4.11
N LYS A 31 23.60 5.92 -4.50
CA LYS A 31 24.56 4.82 -4.71
C LYS A 31 23.96 3.79 -5.68
N GLU A 32 23.65 2.58 -5.21
CA GLU A 32 23.08 1.48 -5.99
C GLU A 32 21.59 1.25 -5.71
N THR A 33 20.96 2.11 -4.90
CA THR A 33 19.53 2.04 -4.61
C THR A 33 18.78 3.00 -5.50
N TYR A 34 17.76 2.47 -6.18
CA TYR A 34 16.87 3.20 -7.07
C TYR A 34 15.50 3.32 -6.43
N LEU A 35 14.82 4.41 -6.70
CA LEU A 35 13.44 4.64 -6.31
C LEU A 35 12.67 5.24 -7.48
N THR A 36 11.47 4.74 -7.72
CA THR A 36 10.49 5.38 -8.58
C THR A 36 9.16 5.52 -7.85
N ALA A 37 8.43 6.58 -8.14
CA ALA A 37 7.17 6.88 -7.49
C ALA A 37 6.18 7.49 -8.49
N LYS A 38 4.96 6.91 -8.53
CA LYS A 38 3.89 7.28 -9.46
C LYS A 38 2.56 7.43 -8.75
N THR A 39 1.70 8.26 -9.33
CA THR A 39 0.31 8.40 -8.90
C THR A 39 -0.62 8.05 -10.05
N TYR A 40 -1.70 7.34 -9.74
CA TYR A 40 -2.77 6.98 -10.66
C TYR A 40 -4.10 7.49 -10.12
N THR A 41 -5.02 7.79 -11.03
CA THR A 41 -6.39 8.17 -10.72
C THR A 41 -7.37 7.44 -11.65
N ASN A 42 -8.60 7.23 -11.20
CA ASN A 42 -9.68 6.71 -12.03
C ASN A 42 -11.04 7.21 -11.52
N PRO A 43 -12.18 6.85 -12.17
CA PRO A 43 -13.49 7.31 -11.73
C PRO A 43 -13.89 6.92 -10.30
N TYR A 44 -13.30 5.89 -9.71
CA TYR A 44 -13.70 5.32 -8.42
C TYR A 44 -12.77 5.71 -7.26
N ILE A 45 -11.56 6.17 -7.54
CA ILE A 45 -10.56 6.54 -6.53
C ILE A 45 -10.10 7.97 -6.70
N ILE A 46 -9.66 8.61 -5.62
CA ILE A 46 -9.00 9.91 -5.74
C ILE A 46 -7.57 9.73 -6.21
N LYS A 47 -6.87 8.76 -5.64
CA LYS A 47 -5.54 8.36 -6.10
C LYS A 47 -5.15 6.94 -5.66
N SER A 48 -4.27 6.34 -6.43
CA SER A 48 -3.41 5.24 -6.03
C SER A 48 -1.96 5.72 -6.11
N ARG A 49 -1.22 5.54 -5.03
CA ARG A 49 0.17 5.95 -4.90
C ARG A 49 1.05 4.71 -4.91
N GLU A 50 2.00 4.68 -5.83
CA GLU A 50 2.91 3.56 -6.05
C GLU A 50 4.35 3.98 -5.82
N VAL A 51 5.10 3.18 -5.06
CA VAL A 51 6.54 3.34 -4.87
C VAL A 51 7.25 2.01 -5.11
N GLU A 52 8.28 2.03 -5.92
CA GLU A 52 9.20 0.91 -6.07
C GLU A 52 10.61 1.33 -5.60
N ILE A 53 11.24 0.49 -4.78
CA ILE A 53 12.61 0.69 -4.31
C ILE A 53 13.38 -0.60 -4.58
N TRP A 54 14.52 -0.51 -5.26
CA TRP A 54 15.30 -1.70 -5.54
C TRP A 54 16.82 -1.44 -5.56
N ASN A 55 17.54 -2.49 -5.24
CA ASN A 55 18.99 -2.65 -5.41
C ASN A 55 19.31 -4.15 -5.56
N GLU A 56 20.58 -4.55 -5.53
CA GLU A 56 20.96 -5.97 -5.63
C GLU A 56 20.32 -6.89 -4.60
N LYS A 57 20.02 -6.38 -3.39
CA LYS A 57 19.56 -7.17 -2.23
C LYS A 57 18.12 -6.92 -1.85
N THR A 58 17.52 -5.86 -2.36
CA THR A 58 16.20 -5.40 -1.91
C THR A 58 15.33 -5.07 -3.10
N CYS A 59 14.09 -5.55 -3.07
CA CYS A 59 13.06 -5.21 -4.02
C CYS A 59 11.75 -4.96 -3.25
N ILE A 60 11.35 -3.68 -3.15
CA ILE A 60 10.16 -3.27 -2.42
C ILE A 60 9.17 -2.68 -3.44
N TYR A 61 7.91 -3.06 -3.30
CA TYR A 61 6.78 -2.47 -3.99
C TYR A 61 5.72 -2.11 -2.96
N ASN A 62 5.41 -0.83 -2.83
CA ASN A 62 4.38 -0.32 -1.93
C ASN A 62 3.32 0.41 -2.74
N ASN A 63 2.07 0.18 -2.38
CA ASN A 63 0.95 0.91 -2.95
C ASN A 63 -0.11 1.18 -1.88
N ILE A 64 -0.76 2.34 -1.96
CA ILE A 64 -1.98 2.63 -1.24
C ILE A 64 -3.01 3.25 -2.18
N ILE A 65 -4.25 2.78 -2.08
CA ILE A 65 -5.38 3.29 -2.86
C ILE A 65 -6.31 4.05 -1.91
N TYR A 66 -6.59 5.31 -2.26
CA TYR A 66 -7.53 6.17 -1.55
C TYR A 66 -8.86 6.24 -2.32
N PRO A 67 -9.99 5.90 -1.70
CA PRO A 67 -11.31 6.07 -2.30
C PRO A 67 -11.63 7.53 -2.61
N LYS A 68 -12.74 7.79 -3.29
CA LYS A 68 -13.22 9.15 -3.58
C LYS A 68 -13.51 9.94 -2.30
N THR A 69 -13.37 11.26 -2.40
CA THR A 69 -13.74 12.21 -1.35
C THR A 69 -15.19 12.01 -0.90
N GLY A 70 -15.39 11.94 0.41
CA GLY A 70 -16.70 11.66 0.99
C GLY A 70 -17.09 10.18 0.97
N SER A 71 -16.13 9.30 0.66
CA SER A 71 -16.25 7.86 0.84
C SER A 71 -16.17 7.46 2.31
N ASN A 72 -16.80 6.33 2.66
CA ASN A 72 -16.63 5.66 3.95
C ASN A 72 -15.86 4.34 3.79
N LEU A 73 -15.31 4.09 2.62
CA LEU A 73 -14.54 2.88 2.37
C LEU A 73 -13.14 2.93 2.99
N PRO A 74 -12.55 1.77 3.31
CA PRO A 74 -11.16 1.70 3.69
C PRO A 74 -10.23 2.09 2.53
N CYS A 75 -9.03 2.54 2.84
CA CYS A 75 -7.93 2.48 1.91
C CYS A 75 -7.52 1.01 1.67
N PHE A 76 -6.94 0.72 0.52
CA PHE A 76 -6.29 -0.58 0.30
C PHE A 76 -4.78 -0.40 0.31
N GLY A 77 -4.13 -0.99 1.31
CA GLY A 77 -2.68 -0.94 1.49
C GLY A 77 -2.00 -2.21 0.99
N LEU A 78 -0.87 -2.05 0.35
CA LEU A 78 -0.04 -3.14 -0.18
C LEU A 78 1.43 -2.87 0.10
N ASP A 79 2.09 -3.81 0.80
CA ASP A 79 3.52 -3.81 1.07
C ASP A 79 4.15 -5.14 0.66
N LEU A 80 4.95 -5.12 -0.37
CA LEU A 80 5.68 -6.27 -0.88
C LEU A 80 7.17 -6.02 -0.74
N MET A 81 7.83 -6.79 0.12
CA MET A 81 9.22 -6.56 0.51
C MET A 81 10.07 -7.80 0.33
N GLY A 82 10.97 -7.79 -0.64
CA GLY A 82 11.99 -8.80 -0.85
C GLY A 82 13.36 -8.29 -0.40
N PHE A 83 14.00 -8.96 0.56
CA PHE A 83 15.31 -8.59 1.10
C PHE A 83 16.43 -9.56 0.68
N ASN A 84 16.08 -10.80 0.38
CA ASN A 84 16.95 -11.84 -0.18
C ASN A 84 16.08 -13.07 -0.53
N GLU A 85 16.70 -14.10 -1.08
CA GLU A 85 15.99 -15.33 -1.53
C GLU A 85 15.13 -16.01 -0.46
N ASN A 86 15.51 -15.87 0.81
CA ASN A 86 14.84 -16.53 1.94
C ASN A 86 13.98 -15.59 2.79
N ARG A 87 13.93 -14.30 2.47
CA ARG A 87 13.21 -13.30 3.27
C ARG A 87 12.38 -12.38 2.40
N VAL A 88 11.17 -12.80 2.20
CA VAL A 88 10.12 -12.04 1.52
C VAL A 88 8.95 -11.85 2.47
N ILE A 89 8.37 -10.67 2.46
CA ILE A 89 7.19 -10.30 3.26
C ILE A 89 6.15 -9.77 2.29
N ILE A 90 4.96 -10.34 2.36
CA ILE A 90 3.78 -9.93 1.58
C ILE A 90 2.74 -9.44 2.58
N VAL A 91 2.29 -8.19 2.43
CA VAL A 91 1.22 -7.62 3.25
C VAL A 91 0.22 -6.92 2.34
N PHE A 92 -1.06 -7.18 2.56
CA PHE A 92 -2.15 -6.37 2.00
C PHE A 92 -3.35 -6.36 2.94
N ASP A 93 -4.06 -5.23 2.95
CA ASP A 93 -5.16 -5.01 3.88
C ASP A 93 -6.12 -3.91 3.44
N TYR A 94 -7.33 -3.96 4.00
CA TYR A 94 -8.30 -2.88 3.99
C TYR A 94 -8.09 -2.02 5.24
N GLN A 95 -7.51 -0.85 5.07
CA GLN A 95 -7.14 0.05 6.15
C GLN A 95 -8.22 1.12 6.34
N HIS A 96 -9.02 0.99 7.39
CA HIS A 96 -10.12 1.93 7.63
C HIS A 96 -9.58 3.28 8.15
N PRO A 97 -10.00 4.44 7.57
CA PRO A 97 -9.46 5.73 7.97
C PRO A 97 -9.88 6.17 9.37
N VAL A 98 -10.99 5.65 9.89
CA VAL A 98 -11.45 5.93 11.26
C VAL A 98 -10.75 4.99 12.24
N GLU A 99 -10.08 5.56 13.23
CA GLU A 99 -9.39 4.82 14.29
C GLU A 99 -10.36 3.95 15.09
N ASN A 100 -9.91 2.78 15.51
CA ASN A 100 -10.69 1.79 16.27
C ASN A 100 -11.97 1.29 15.55
N HIS A 101 -12.01 1.43 14.24
CA HIS A 101 -13.07 0.84 13.42
C HIS A 101 -12.72 -0.60 13.07
N LEU A 102 -13.38 -1.55 13.75
CA LEU A 102 -13.17 -2.97 13.47
C LEU A 102 -13.79 -3.35 12.12
N LEU A 103 -12.95 -3.53 11.12
CA LEU A 103 -13.33 -4.01 9.81
C LEU A 103 -13.09 -5.51 9.70
N SER A 104 -14.12 -6.26 9.29
CA SER A 104 -14.07 -7.71 9.21
C SER A 104 -14.95 -8.22 8.08
N PHE A 105 -14.43 -9.19 7.33
CA PHE A 105 -15.13 -9.87 6.24
C PHE A 105 -15.14 -11.38 6.50
N ASP A 106 -16.33 -11.99 6.53
CA ASP A 106 -16.49 -13.42 6.82
C ASP A 106 -16.01 -14.35 5.70
N ASP A 107 -15.99 -13.85 4.49
CA ASP A 107 -15.56 -14.58 3.28
C ASP A 107 -14.04 -14.49 3.02
N LEU A 108 -13.29 -13.80 3.88
CA LEU A 108 -11.84 -13.71 3.82
C LEU A 108 -11.18 -14.35 5.04
N PRO A 109 -9.97 -14.88 4.90
CA PRO A 109 -9.26 -15.44 6.04
C PRO A 109 -8.99 -14.37 7.10
N LYS A 110 -9.14 -14.75 8.36
CA LYS A 110 -8.74 -13.91 9.49
C LYS A 110 -7.22 -13.95 9.66
N ALA A 111 -6.66 -12.87 10.19
CA ALA A 111 -5.27 -12.84 10.58
C ALA A 111 -4.96 -13.92 11.62
N GLU A 112 -3.81 -14.59 11.45
CA GLU A 112 -3.42 -15.70 12.34
C GLU A 112 -2.97 -15.22 13.73
N LYS A 113 -2.53 -13.96 13.82
CA LYS A 113 -2.01 -13.33 15.04
C LYS A 113 -1.91 -11.83 14.87
N ASP A 114 -1.67 -11.11 15.96
CA ASP A 114 -1.28 -9.71 15.94
C ASP A 114 0.16 -9.54 15.42
N TYR A 115 0.38 -8.49 14.69
CA TYR A 115 1.67 -8.12 14.12
C TYR A 115 2.12 -6.78 14.69
N ARG A 116 3.39 -6.65 15.03
CA ARG A 116 3.96 -5.49 15.72
C ARG A 116 3.67 -4.13 15.07
N PHE A 117 3.53 -4.09 13.75
CA PHE A 117 3.30 -2.86 12.98
C PHE A 117 1.91 -2.81 12.34
N PHE A 118 1.11 -3.83 12.54
CA PHE A 118 -0.22 -3.99 11.97
C PHE A 118 -1.16 -4.46 13.08
N GLU A 119 -1.59 -3.52 13.92
CA GLU A 119 -2.49 -3.81 15.03
C GLU A 119 -3.92 -3.89 14.51
N MET A 120 -4.55 -5.06 14.62
CA MET A 120 -5.95 -5.23 14.27
C MET A 120 -6.84 -4.27 15.07
N GLY A 121 -7.86 -3.72 14.40
CA GLY A 121 -8.81 -2.82 15.05
C GLY A 121 -8.32 -1.38 15.22
N ASN A 122 -7.06 -1.09 14.88
CA ASN A 122 -6.54 0.27 14.89
C ASN A 122 -6.14 0.68 13.46
N HIS A 123 -7.12 0.93 12.60
CA HIS A 123 -7.06 1.11 11.16
C HIS A 123 -6.94 -0.18 10.34
N PHE A 124 -6.33 -1.26 10.87
CA PHE A 124 -6.16 -2.52 10.15
C PHE A 124 -7.35 -3.46 10.36
N SER A 125 -7.69 -4.23 9.32
CA SER A 125 -8.79 -5.17 9.37
C SER A 125 -8.42 -6.46 10.12
N GLU A 126 -9.44 -7.23 10.56
CA GLU A 126 -9.22 -8.60 11.05
C GLU A 126 -8.75 -9.55 9.94
N ASN A 127 -8.85 -9.14 8.70
CA ASN A 127 -8.47 -9.91 7.53
C ASN A 127 -7.11 -9.52 6.96
N ILE A 128 -6.30 -8.74 7.68
CA ILE A 128 -4.96 -8.40 7.20
C ILE A 128 -4.20 -9.65 6.78
N PHE A 129 -3.73 -9.66 5.55
CA PHE A 129 -2.94 -10.76 5.02
C PHE A 129 -1.46 -10.45 5.21
N VAL A 130 -0.77 -11.28 6.00
CA VAL A 130 0.68 -11.19 6.19
C VAL A 130 1.29 -12.55 5.93
N ARG A 131 2.29 -12.62 5.05
CA ARG A 131 3.06 -13.85 4.80
C ARG A 131 4.55 -13.57 4.75
N TYR A 132 5.26 -14.45 5.44
CA TYR A 132 6.72 -14.57 5.33
C TYR A 132 7.02 -15.80 4.50
N CYS A 133 7.71 -15.62 3.38
CA CYS A 133 7.98 -16.71 2.44
C CYS A 133 9.38 -16.57 1.79
N LYS A 134 9.74 -17.54 0.98
CA LYS A 134 10.89 -17.47 0.10
C LYS A 134 10.51 -16.82 -1.23
N MET A 135 11.52 -16.39 -1.99
CA MET A 135 11.32 -15.71 -3.27
C MET A 135 10.62 -16.58 -4.32
N ASP A 136 10.87 -17.89 -4.32
CA ASP A 136 10.24 -18.87 -5.20
C ASP A 136 8.81 -19.27 -4.79
N GLU A 137 8.34 -18.77 -3.66
CA GLU A 137 6.99 -19.03 -3.14
C GLU A 137 6.02 -17.85 -3.32
N VAL A 138 6.51 -16.70 -3.81
CA VAL A 138 5.72 -15.47 -3.93
C VAL A 138 4.42 -15.67 -4.72
N ASP A 139 4.49 -16.37 -5.84
CA ASP A 139 3.33 -16.58 -6.72
C ASP A 139 2.23 -17.44 -6.10
N LYS A 140 2.54 -18.22 -5.05
CA LYS A 140 1.52 -19.02 -4.32
C LYS A 140 0.44 -18.15 -3.65
N HIS A 141 0.73 -16.86 -3.43
CA HIS A 141 -0.17 -15.94 -2.75
C HIS A 141 -0.89 -14.97 -3.70
N LEU A 142 -0.65 -15.07 -5.00
CA LEU A 142 -1.20 -14.17 -6.01
C LEU A 142 -2.74 -14.29 -6.13
N ASP A 143 -3.28 -15.50 -6.05
CA ASP A 143 -4.74 -15.72 -6.11
C ASP A 143 -5.46 -15.09 -4.91
N MET A 144 -4.85 -15.17 -3.73
CA MET A 144 -5.40 -14.52 -2.54
C MET A 144 -5.38 -12.99 -2.70
N PHE A 145 -4.28 -12.44 -3.19
CA PHE A 145 -4.19 -11.01 -3.50
C PHE A 145 -5.27 -10.57 -4.50
N LYS A 146 -5.48 -11.34 -5.56
CA LYS A 146 -6.54 -11.09 -6.54
C LYS A 146 -7.94 -11.12 -5.92
N THR A 147 -8.18 -12.04 -5.00
CA THR A 147 -9.45 -12.12 -4.26
C THR A 147 -9.72 -10.84 -3.47
N TYR A 148 -8.72 -10.34 -2.73
CA TYR A 148 -8.83 -9.08 -1.99
C TYR A 148 -9.07 -7.88 -2.90
N LEU A 149 -8.34 -7.78 -4.00
CA LEU A 149 -8.50 -6.68 -4.96
C LEU A 149 -9.86 -6.69 -5.65
N THR A 150 -10.35 -7.88 -6.04
CA THR A 150 -11.68 -7.99 -6.66
C THR A 150 -12.76 -7.50 -5.69
N LYS A 151 -12.68 -7.93 -4.43
CA LYS A 151 -13.60 -7.47 -3.39
C LYS A 151 -13.50 -5.95 -3.19
N TYR A 152 -12.30 -5.39 -3.17
CA TYR A 152 -12.10 -3.95 -3.04
C TYR A 152 -12.68 -3.18 -4.24
N LYS A 153 -12.47 -3.68 -5.45
CA LYS A 153 -13.09 -3.13 -6.67
C LYS A 153 -14.62 -3.09 -6.55
N ASP A 154 -15.22 -4.21 -6.14
CA ASP A 154 -16.68 -4.28 -5.94
C ASP A 154 -17.15 -3.22 -4.94
N MET A 155 -16.44 -3.04 -3.81
CA MET A 155 -16.76 -1.99 -2.84
C MET A 155 -16.70 -0.59 -3.46
N LEU A 156 -15.66 -0.29 -4.25
CA LEU A 156 -15.50 0.99 -4.95
C LEU A 156 -16.62 1.26 -5.97
N GLU A 157 -17.05 0.24 -6.70
CA GLU A 157 -18.08 0.35 -7.74
C GLU A 157 -19.50 0.49 -7.17
N TYR A 158 -19.75 -0.13 -6.00
CA TYR A 158 -21.06 -0.07 -5.35
C TYR A 158 -21.26 1.18 -4.49
N GLU A 159 -20.19 1.81 -4.02
CA GLU A 159 -20.30 2.99 -3.18
C GLU A 159 -20.76 4.22 -3.96
N LYS A 160 -21.52 5.07 -3.25
CA LYS A 160 -21.92 6.41 -3.73
C LYS A 160 -21.34 7.46 -2.79
N PRO A 161 -20.12 7.95 -3.04
CA PRO A 161 -19.50 8.95 -2.19
C PRO A 161 -20.37 10.20 -2.06
N THR A 162 -20.43 10.78 -0.86
CA THR A 162 -21.21 12.00 -0.60
C THR A 162 -20.58 13.25 -1.21
N GLY A 163 -19.30 13.18 -1.59
CA GLY A 163 -18.50 14.32 -2.07
C GLY A 163 -18.06 15.28 -0.97
N ASN A 164 -18.51 15.08 0.29
CA ASN A 164 -18.10 15.91 1.42
C ASN A 164 -16.81 15.36 2.04
N ASP A 165 -15.74 16.14 2.02
CA ASP A 165 -14.49 15.78 2.69
C ASP A 165 -14.69 15.91 4.22
N THR A 166 -14.54 14.79 4.92
CA THR A 166 -14.61 14.74 6.39
C THR A 166 -13.23 14.83 7.04
N GLY A 167 -12.16 14.87 6.25
CA GLY A 167 -10.78 14.91 6.73
C GLY A 167 -10.24 13.57 7.26
N VAL A 168 -11.04 12.50 7.29
CA VAL A 168 -10.63 11.22 7.90
C VAL A 168 -9.42 10.58 7.23
N TYR A 169 -9.25 10.74 5.92
CA TYR A 169 -8.07 10.19 5.23
C TYR A 169 -6.79 10.99 5.56
N LYS A 170 -6.89 12.28 5.84
CA LYS A 170 -5.77 13.10 6.31
C LYS A 170 -5.34 12.70 7.72
N ASP A 171 -6.30 12.45 8.60
CA ASP A 171 -6.05 11.97 9.96
C ASP A 171 -5.39 10.59 9.93
N PHE A 172 -5.85 9.71 9.03
CA PHE A 172 -5.23 8.40 8.78
C PHE A 172 -3.79 8.54 8.28
N ASP A 173 -3.51 9.42 7.33
CA ASP A 173 -2.14 9.69 6.85
C ASP A 173 -1.23 10.19 7.97
N ALA A 174 -1.72 11.08 8.83
CA ALA A 174 -0.98 11.57 9.98
C ALA A 174 -0.65 10.42 10.98
N TYR A 175 -1.58 9.48 11.17
CA TYR A 175 -1.34 8.28 11.97
C TYR A 175 -0.27 7.39 11.33
N MET A 176 -0.41 7.07 10.04
CA MET A 176 0.53 6.21 9.31
C MET A 176 1.94 6.81 9.28
N THR A 177 2.06 8.12 9.07
CA THR A 177 3.36 8.83 9.08
C THR A 177 4.09 8.66 10.42
N ARG A 178 3.37 8.66 11.55
CA ARG A 178 3.99 8.47 12.88
C ARG A 178 4.50 7.06 13.13
N LEU A 179 3.83 6.06 12.55
CA LEU A 179 4.13 4.65 12.81
C LEU A 179 5.07 4.01 11.79
N ASP A 180 5.25 4.63 10.63
CA ASP A 180 5.92 4.00 9.51
C ASP A 180 7.41 3.73 9.77
N PRO A 181 7.82 2.44 9.81
CA PRO A 181 9.22 2.07 9.97
C PRO A 181 10.06 2.37 8.72
N VAL A 182 9.43 2.64 7.56
CA VAL A 182 10.12 2.91 6.29
C VAL A 182 10.95 4.19 6.36
N SER A 183 10.54 5.14 7.18
CA SER A 183 11.28 6.40 7.40
C SER A 183 12.75 6.15 7.80
N GLY A 184 13.01 5.18 8.69
CA GLY A 184 14.36 4.81 9.09
C GLY A 184 15.18 4.22 7.94
N TYR A 185 14.58 3.36 7.14
CA TYR A 185 15.21 2.77 5.96
C TYR A 185 15.54 3.83 4.90
N LEU A 186 14.57 4.70 4.60
CA LEU A 186 14.74 5.77 3.61
C LEU A 186 15.81 6.78 4.03
N LYS A 187 15.85 7.18 5.31
CA LYS A 187 16.91 8.06 5.87
C LYS A 187 18.30 7.48 5.66
N GLY A 188 18.45 6.18 5.87
CA GLY A 188 19.72 5.47 5.65
C GLY A 188 20.16 5.40 4.18
N LYS A 189 19.22 5.46 3.23
CA LYS A 189 19.48 5.36 1.78
C LYS A 189 19.59 6.71 1.09
N PHE A 190 18.68 7.63 1.39
CA PHE A 190 18.50 8.88 0.64
C PHE A 190 18.82 10.14 1.44
N GLY A 191 19.15 10.02 2.74
CA GLY A 191 19.37 11.12 3.66
C GLY A 191 18.07 11.61 4.30
N LYS A 192 18.21 12.37 5.40
CA LYS A 192 17.09 12.77 6.26
C LYS A 192 16.05 13.60 5.52
N GLU A 193 16.47 14.71 4.89
CA GLU A 193 15.56 15.68 4.24
C GLU A 193 14.72 15.02 3.14
N LYS A 194 15.37 14.24 2.25
CA LYS A 194 14.68 13.55 1.16
C LYS A 194 13.73 12.47 1.68
N ALA A 195 14.12 11.73 2.71
CA ALA A 195 13.27 10.72 3.30
C ALA A 195 12.03 11.33 3.96
N GLU A 196 12.20 12.43 4.70
CA GLU A 196 11.08 13.14 5.33
C GLU A 196 10.13 13.75 4.29
N SER A 197 10.65 14.38 3.23
CA SER A 197 9.83 14.88 2.14
C SER A 197 9.08 13.75 1.42
N LEU A 198 9.73 12.65 1.09
CA LEU A 198 9.05 11.52 0.48
C LEU A 198 7.91 10.98 1.37
N VAL A 199 8.15 10.81 2.66
CA VAL A 199 7.15 10.29 3.60
C VAL A 199 5.98 11.25 3.76
N ASN A 200 6.24 12.53 4.00
CA ASN A 200 5.21 13.51 4.34
C ASN A 200 4.45 14.04 3.12
N ASP A 201 5.14 14.18 1.98
CA ASP A 201 4.58 14.88 0.82
C ASP A 201 4.12 13.89 -0.26
N PHE A 202 4.38 12.60 -0.09
CA PHE A 202 4.01 11.59 -1.07
C PHE A 202 3.48 10.28 -0.47
N LEU A 203 4.22 9.64 0.45
CA LEU A 203 3.83 8.31 0.96
C LEU A 203 2.53 8.37 1.76
N PHE A 204 2.37 9.34 2.61
CA PHE A 204 1.16 9.56 3.41
C PHE A 204 0.67 10.99 3.22
N CYS A 205 0.15 11.25 2.04
CA CYS A 205 -0.37 12.55 1.63
C CYS A 205 -1.65 12.32 0.80
N TYR A 206 -2.81 12.52 1.43
CA TYR A 206 -4.12 12.37 0.78
C TYR A 206 -4.38 13.47 -0.27
N ASP A 207 -3.86 14.67 -0.05
CA ASP A 207 -4.01 15.83 -0.92
C ASP A 207 -3.20 15.73 -2.22
#